data_55a424393a3edfc39f4b793ef650fb17
#
_entry.id   55a424393a3edfc39f4b793ef650fb17
#
_cell.length_a   1.000
_cell.length_b   1.000
_cell.length_c   1.000
_cell.angle_alpha   90.00
_cell.angle_beta   90.00
_cell.angle_gamma   90.00
#
_symmetry.space_group_name_H-M   'P 1'
#
loop_
_entity.id
_entity.type
_entity.pdbx_description
1 polymer ?
#
loop_
_entity_poly.entity_id
_entity_poly.type
_entity_poly.pdbx_seq_one_letter_code
_entity_poly.pdbx_strand_id
1 'polypeptide(L)'
;MKLATRVLLLTTAIQIATAAAALTLPSVAPLVAADLGLPTSLVGSYVSLLYVGAATAALASGGLMRRQGPMRLSQWSLALAAVGLLLGLAANLPLLVMAALVIGVGYGPITPASSEMLARTADPRRLGLVFSIKQTGVPAGTARAGLVVPPLALLAGWRVAALVMALACLLVAWAAQPLRATLDAGRTPGATPAGSGLRAALRVVARTPGLRALAAVSFVYAGMQMCVASFMVAYLVSAPGLSLVAAGLGLTSASVAGVVGRIAWGALADRWQRPRDLLAALGGLMAAASLAAAAIAPGWPLLAVLLVCAALGATAIGWNGVYLAEVARVARPGEAGLATGGCLFFTFAGVVAGPHLFGVLERASGSYAASFIAAAAVCAATGAALALSRPRAGRG
;
A
#
# COMPACT_ATOMS: atom_id res chain seq x y z
N MET A 1 -12.18 19.50 18.39
CA MET A 1 -12.17 18.39 17.42
C MET A 1 -12.11 17.08 18.20
N LYS A 2 -12.98 16.09 17.89
CA LYS A 2 -13.04 14.78 18.58
C LYS A 2 -11.71 14.03 18.44
N LEU A 3 -11.32 13.21 19.43
CA LEU A 3 -10.06 12.44 19.41
C LEU A 3 -9.93 11.59 18.13
N ALA A 4 -10.99 10.88 17.75
CA ALA A 4 -11.00 10.05 16.53
C ALA A 4 -10.61 10.83 15.27
N THR A 5 -11.12 12.06 15.11
CA THR A 5 -10.79 12.92 13.96
C THR A 5 -9.32 13.36 13.99
N ARG A 6 -8.78 13.70 15.17
CA ARG A 6 -7.35 14.04 15.32
C ARG A 6 -6.46 12.86 14.96
N VAL A 7 -6.81 11.66 15.43
CA VAL A 7 -6.07 10.41 15.14
C VAL A 7 -6.12 10.10 13.64
N LEU A 8 -7.30 10.22 13.01
CA LEU A 8 -7.43 9.99 11.58
C LEU A 8 -6.57 10.96 10.75
N LEU A 9 -6.66 12.26 11.03
CA LEU A 9 -5.87 13.28 10.31
C LEU A 9 -4.37 13.05 10.49
N LEU A 10 -3.94 12.77 11.73
CA LEU A 10 -2.53 12.55 12.03
C LEU A 10 -2.01 11.27 11.37
N THR A 11 -2.73 10.15 11.47
CA THR A 11 -2.32 8.90 10.84
C THR A 11 -2.30 8.99 9.31
N THR A 12 -3.19 9.81 8.73
CA THR A 12 -3.18 10.12 7.29
C THR A 12 -1.95 10.97 6.92
N ALA A 13 -1.63 12.00 7.70
CA ALA A 13 -0.44 12.82 7.49
C ALA A 13 0.87 12.01 7.61
N ILE A 14 0.95 11.10 8.58
CA ILE A 14 2.07 10.15 8.74
C ILE A 14 2.19 9.27 7.49
N GLN A 15 1.06 8.75 6.99
CA GLN A 15 1.05 7.92 5.77
C GLN A 15 1.51 8.71 4.54
N ILE A 16 1.05 9.95 4.38
CA ILE A 16 1.47 10.85 3.30
C ILE A 16 2.98 11.09 3.34
N ALA A 17 3.52 11.46 4.51
CA ALA A 17 4.94 11.74 4.66
C ALA A 17 5.80 10.51 4.36
N THR A 18 5.41 9.33 4.88
CA THR A 18 6.17 8.10 4.68
C THR A 18 6.09 7.60 3.24
N ALA A 19 4.92 7.69 2.60
CA ALA A 19 4.76 7.32 1.19
C ALA A 19 5.53 8.27 0.26
N ALA A 20 5.54 9.56 0.58
CA ALA A 20 6.33 10.54 -0.16
C ALA A 20 7.84 10.27 -0.01
N ALA A 21 8.32 9.96 1.20
CA ALA A 21 9.73 9.59 1.44
C ALA A 21 10.14 8.35 0.64
N ALA A 22 9.27 7.32 0.61
CA ALA A 22 9.52 6.09 -0.14
C ALA A 22 9.71 6.33 -1.64
N LEU A 23 9.04 7.33 -2.21
CA LEU A 23 9.09 7.64 -3.63
C LEU A 23 9.97 8.84 -3.98
N THR A 24 10.65 9.46 -3.01
CA THR A 24 11.51 10.62 -3.24
C THR A 24 12.62 10.31 -4.24
N LEU A 25 13.47 9.32 -3.97
CA LEU A 25 14.56 8.95 -4.90
C LEU A 25 14.04 8.34 -6.21
N PRO A 26 13.03 7.44 -6.21
CA PRO A 26 12.42 6.96 -7.44
C PRO A 26 11.87 8.06 -8.36
N SER A 27 11.31 9.15 -7.83
CA SER A 27 10.73 10.22 -8.65
C SER A 27 11.76 11.06 -9.40
N VAL A 28 13.04 11.00 -9.01
CA VAL A 28 14.17 11.68 -9.65
C VAL A 28 15.28 10.70 -10.04
N ALA A 29 14.90 9.46 -10.25
CA ALA A 29 15.83 8.38 -10.55
C ALA A 29 16.81 8.67 -11.72
N PRO A 30 16.41 9.32 -12.83
CA PRO A 30 17.36 9.67 -13.89
C PRO A 30 18.48 10.59 -13.40
N LEU A 31 18.17 11.56 -12.52
CA LEU A 31 19.18 12.50 -11.97
C LEU A 31 20.12 11.78 -11.01
N VAL A 32 19.57 10.91 -10.14
CA VAL A 32 20.37 10.11 -9.22
C VAL A 32 21.27 9.12 -9.98
N ALA A 33 20.72 8.47 -11.00
CA ALA A 33 21.45 7.51 -11.83
C ALA A 33 22.59 8.18 -12.60
N ALA A 34 22.35 9.35 -13.21
CA ALA A 34 23.36 10.11 -13.92
C ALA A 34 24.50 10.57 -13.01
N ASP A 35 24.19 11.03 -11.81
CA ASP A 35 25.17 11.49 -10.80
C ASP A 35 26.06 10.34 -10.26
N LEU A 36 25.56 9.12 -10.30
CA LEU A 36 26.24 7.91 -9.80
C LEU A 36 26.86 7.06 -10.91
N GLY A 37 26.67 7.38 -12.16
CA GLY A 37 27.07 6.52 -13.29
C GLY A 37 26.36 5.16 -13.30
N LEU A 38 25.11 5.09 -12.78
CA LEU A 38 24.34 3.86 -12.67
C LEU A 38 23.22 3.80 -13.71
N PRO A 39 22.82 2.60 -14.17
CA PRO A 39 21.66 2.47 -15.05
C PRO A 39 20.35 2.80 -14.30
N THR A 40 19.46 3.55 -14.95
CA THR A 40 18.15 3.92 -14.41
C THR A 40 17.25 2.71 -14.10
N SER A 41 17.49 1.56 -14.74
CA SER A 41 16.78 0.31 -14.49
C SER A 41 16.89 -0.20 -13.04
N LEU A 42 17.90 0.23 -12.29
CA LEU A 42 18.06 -0.11 -10.87
C LEU A 42 16.96 0.46 -9.95
N VAL A 43 16.14 1.41 -10.44
CA VAL A 43 14.98 1.93 -9.69
C VAL A 43 14.00 0.83 -9.30
N GLY A 44 13.75 -0.13 -10.18
CA GLY A 44 12.90 -1.29 -9.86
C GLY A 44 13.47 -2.12 -8.70
N SER A 45 14.79 -2.33 -8.68
CA SER A 45 15.47 -3.02 -7.59
C SER A 45 15.42 -2.24 -6.30
N TYR A 46 15.57 -0.92 -6.34
CA TYR A 46 15.43 -0.04 -5.17
C TYR A 46 14.04 -0.17 -4.54
N VAL A 47 12.98 -0.09 -5.34
CA VAL A 47 11.59 -0.23 -4.88
C VAL A 47 11.34 -1.63 -4.31
N SER A 48 11.87 -2.67 -4.94
CA SER A 48 11.76 -4.05 -4.44
C SER A 48 12.43 -4.23 -3.08
N LEU A 49 13.64 -3.71 -2.89
CA LEU A 49 14.36 -3.72 -1.61
C LEU A 49 13.58 -2.96 -0.52
N LEU A 50 13.00 -1.81 -0.86
CA LEU A 50 12.14 -1.06 0.05
C LEU A 50 10.96 -1.93 0.53
N TYR A 51 10.26 -2.62 -0.36
CA TYR A 51 9.14 -3.48 0.04
C TYR A 51 9.58 -4.73 0.81
N VAL A 52 10.79 -5.27 0.58
CA VAL A 52 11.37 -6.32 1.43
C VAL A 52 11.58 -5.81 2.87
N GLY A 53 12.18 -4.61 3.03
CA GLY A 53 12.30 -3.96 4.33
C GLY A 53 10.94 -3.70 4.99
N ALA A 54 9.94 -3.25 4.21
CA ALA A 54 8.60 -2.99 4.70
C ALA A 54 7.89 -4.28 5.17
N ALA A 55 8.00 -5.37 4.41
CA ALA A 55 7.39 -6.66 4.76
C ALA A 55 7.94 -7.21 6.09
N THR A 56 9.26 -7.19 6.26
CA THR A 56 9.91 -7.68 7.48
C THR A 56 9.58 -6.81 8.69
N ALA A 57 9.58 -5.48 8.54
CA ALA A 57 9.26 -4.56 9.62
C ALA A 57 7.76 -4.59 9.99
N ALA A 58 6.86 -4.78 9.03
CA ALA A 58 5.43 -4.95 9.30
C ALA A 58 5.17 -6.16 10.21
N LEU A 59 5.85 -7.28 9.99
CA LEU A 59 5.76 -8.46 10.86
C LEU A 59 6.28 -8.19 12.27
N ALA A 60 7.35 -7.41 12.43
CA ALA A 60 7.93 -7.08 13.72
C ALA A 60 7.10 -6.03 14.49
N SER A 61 6.23 -5.29 13.80
CA SER A 61 5.51 -4.12 14.33
C SER A 61 4.67 -4.43 15.58
N GLY A 62 4.01 -5.59 15.63
CA GLY A 62 3.15 -5.97 16.75
C GLY A 62 3.88 -6.07 18.10
N GLY A 63 5.11 -6.58 18.10
CA GLY A 63 5.95 -6.64 19.28
C GLY A 63 6.45 -5.26 19.73
N LEU A 64 6.87 -4.46 18.76
CA LEU A 64 7.33 -3.11 18.98
C LEU A 64 6.19 -2.20 19.51
N MET A 65 4.97 -2.33 18.96
CA MET A 65 3.79 -1.58 19.44
C MET A 65 3.45 -1.88 20.89
N ARG A 66 3.50 -3.14 21.32
CA ARG A 66 3.24 -3.48 22.72
C ARG A 66 4.25 -2.85 23.67
N ARG A 67 5.52 -2.79 23.27
CA ARG A 67 6.61 -2.25 24.09
C ARG A 67 6.65 -0.73 24.07
N GLN A 68 6.56 -0.12 22.89
CA GLN A 68 6.80 1.31 22.68
C GLN A 68 5.51 2.13 22.58
N GLY A 69 4.40 1.49 22.19
CA GLY A 69 3.16 2.13 21.78
C GLY A 69 3.09 2.40 20.27
N PRO A 70 1.88 2.44 19.70
CA PRO A 70 1.70 2.60 18.26
C PRO A 70 2.11 3.99 17.75
N MET A 71 1.92 5.06 18.54
CA MET A 71 2.32 6.40 18.15
C MET A 71 3.85 6.56 18.16
N ARG A 72 4.51 6.04 19.20
CA ARG A 72 5.98 6.05 19.28
C ARG A 72 6.60 5.26 18.13
N LEU A 73 6.00 4.11 17.79
CA LEU A 73 6.45 3.32 16.65
C LEU A 73 6.32 4.12 15.33
N SER A 74 5.22 4.86 15.15
CA SER A 74 5.04 5.72 13.98
C SER A 74 6.07 6.85 13.91
N GLN A 75 6.45 7.45 15.05
CA GLN A 75 7.52 8.44 15.11
C GLN A 75 8.88 7.85 14.72
N TRP A 76 9.22 6.66 15.25
CA TRP A 76 10.44 5.93 14.85
C TRP A 76 10.44 5.60 13.36
N SER A 77 9.30 5.21 12.81
CA SER A 77 9.14 4.94 11.38
C SER A 77 9.43 6.15 10.51
N LEU A 78 8.94 7.33 10.90
CA LEU A 78 9.23 8.60 10.20
C LEU A 78 10.71 8.98 10.33
N ALA A 79 11.30 8.80 11.51
CA ALA A 79 12.74 9.04 11.72
C ALA A 79 13.60 8.10 10.86
N LEU A 80 13.24 6.80 10.77
CA LEU A 80 13.93 5.85 9.88
C LEU A 80 13.77 6.24 8.41
N ALA A 81 12.60 6.70 7.97
CA ALA A 81 12.41 7.20 6.61
C ALA A 81 13.32 8.41 6.33
N ALA A 82 13.44 9.33 7.28
CA ALA A 82 14.37 10.46 7.18
C ALA A 82 15.84 10.01 7.14
N VAL A 83 16.25 9.11 8.02
CA VAL A 83 17.61 8.54 8.03
C VAL A 83 17.92 7.84 6.70
N GLY A 84 16.96 7.06 6.17
CA GLY A 84 17.15 6.41 4.86
C GLY A 84 17.34 7.41 3.72
N LEU A 85 16.58 8.53 3.71
CA LEU A 85 16.80 9.60 2.73
C LEU A 85 18.19 10.24 2.90
N LEU A 86 18.64 10.47 4.14
CA LEU A 86 19.97 11.00 4.42
C LEU A 86 21.10 10.05 3.98
N LEU A 87 20.94 8.74 4.18
CA LEU A 87 21.88 7.73 3.68
C LEU A 87 22.00 7.77 2.15
N GLY A 88 20.88 8.00 1.45
CA GLY A 88 20.87 8.15 0.00
C GLY A 88 21.72 9.33 -0.52
N LEU A 89 21.93 10.37 0.30
CA LEU A 89 22.73 11.56 -0.08
C LEU A 89 24.21 11.24 -0.33
N ALA A 90 24.74 10.19 0.29
CA ALA A 90 26.15 9.79 0.15
C ALA A 90 26.48 9.25 -1.24
N ALA A 91 25.49 9.07 -2.11
CA ALA A 91 25.63 8.85 -3.54
C ALA A 91 26.59 7.68 -3.89
N ASN A 92 26.41 6.53 -3.23
CA ASN A 92 27.06 5.28 -3.62
C ASN A 92 26.08 4.10 -3.55
N LEU A 93 26.31 3.08 -4.35
CA LEU A 93 25.41 1.94 -4.49
C LEU A 93 25.13 1.20 -3.15
N PRO A 94 26.12 0.87 -2.30
CA PRO A 94 25.85 0.24 -1.01
C PRO A 94 24.93 1.07 -0.10
N LEU A 95 25.14 2.38 -0.03
CA LEU A 95 24.30 3.27 0.80
C LEU A 95 22.92 3.50 0.19
N LEU A 96 22.75 3.44 -1.14
CA LEU A 96 21.44 3.42 -1.77
C LEU A 96 20.65 2.15 -1.44
N VAL A 97 21.31 0.98 -1.44
CA VAL A 97 20.69 -0.28 -1.00
C VAL A 97 20.26 -0.19 0.46
N MET A 98 21.15 0.31 1.32
CA MET A 98 20.82 0.57 2.74
C MET A 98 19.68 1.58 2.90
N ALA A 99 19.69 2.66 2.12
CA ALA A 99 18.63 3.67 2.11
C ALA A 99 17.27 3.05 1.79
N ALA A 100 17.18 2.22 0.75
CA ALA A 100 15.96 1.51 0.37
C ALA A 100 15.45 0.62 1.51
N LEU A 101 16.32 -0.18 2.10
CA LEU A 101 15.97 -1.08 3.21
C LEU A 101 15.52 -0.29 4.45
N VAL A 102 16.24 0.76 4.83
CA VAL A 102 15.94 1.59 6.01
C VAL A 102 14.62 2.35 5.83
N ILE A 103 14.38 2.94 4.64
CA ILE A 103 13.09 3.56 4.32
C ILE A 103 11.98 2.50 4.39
N GLY A 104 12.22 1.30 3.85
CA GLY A 104 11.28 0.19 3.92
C GLY A 104 10.95 -0.21 5.36
N VAL A 105 11.97 -0.36 6.20
CA VAL A 105 11.78 -0.64 7.65
C VAL A 105 10.96 0.46 8.32
N GLY A 106 11.14 1.72 7.94
CA GLY A 106 10.30 2.83 8.38
C GLY A 106 8.87 2.75 7.82
N TYR A 107 8.69 2.34 6.58
CA TYR A 107 7.38 2.28 5.92
C TYR A 107 6.47 1.17 6.47
N GLY A 108 7.01 -0.02 6.72
CA GLY A 108 6.26 -1.22 7.08
C GLY A 108 5.35 -1.08 8.31
N PRO A 109 5.81 -0.53 9.43
CA PRO A 109 5.02 -0.44 10.68
C PRO A 109 3.90 0.62 10.66
N ILE A 110 3.89 1.56 9.72
CA ILE A 110 2.94 2.69 9.71
C ILE A 110 1.48 2.21 9.63
N THR A 111 1.19 1.27 8.74
CA THR A 111 -0.18 0.78 8.60
C THR A 111 -0.63 -0.08 9.79
N PRO A 112 0.15 -1.03 10.31
CA PRO A 112 -0.19 -1.73 11.55
C PRO A 112 -0.40 -0.80 12.74
N ALA A 113 0.48 0.18 12.94
CA ALA A 113 0.36 1.14 14.05
C ALA A 113 -0.90 2.00 13.93
N SER A 114 -1.19 2.50 12.72
CA SER A 114 -2.42 3.26 12.49
C SER A 114 -3.67 2.39 12.63
N SER A 115 -3.63 1.13 12.20
CA SER A 115 -4.75 0.19 12.37
C SER A 115 -5.08 -0.01 13.84
N GLU A 116 -4.08 -0.17 14.69
CA GLU A 116 -4.27 -0.29 16.14
C GLU A 116 -4.89 0.98 16.75
N MET A 117 -4.38 2.16 16.39
CA MET A 117 -4.91 3.44 16.88
C MET A 117 -6.35 3.68 16.41
N LEU A 118 -6.64 3.47 15.12
CA LEU A 118 -7.96 3.70 14.54
C LEU A 118 -8.99 2.69 15.05
N ALA A 119 -8.62 1.41 15.21
CA ALA A 119 -9.53 0.40 15.77
C ALA A 119 -9.96 0.71 17.21
N ARG A 120 -9.08 1.39 17.99
CA ARG A 120 -9.39 1.80 19.38
C ARG A 120 -10.19 3.10 19.48
N THR A 121 -10.10 3.98 18.49
CA THR A 121 -10.62 5.37 18.60
C THR A 121 -11.78 5.67 17.69
N ALA A 122 -11.95 4.93 16.60
CA ALA A 122 -13.01 5.13 15.63
C ALA A 122 -14.30 4.38 16.02
N ASP A 123 -15.43 4.87 15.52
CA ASP A 123 -16.70 4.17 15.63
C ASP A 123 -16.61 2.83 14.84
N PRO A 124 -16.90 1.68 15.48
CA PRO A 124 -16.89 0.38 14.82
C PRO A 124 -17.79 0.30 13.58
N ARG A 125 -18.83 1.10 13.51
CA ARG A 125 -19.76 1.17 12.36
C ARG A 125 -19.19 1.94 11.17
N ARG A 126 -18.11 2.70 11.36
CA ARG A 126 -17.48 3.58 10.34
C ARG A 126 -16.05 3.21 10.01
N LEU A 127 -15.61 2.02 10.37
CA LEU A 127 -14.23 1.57 10.14
C LEU A 127 -13.87 1.54 8.65
N GLY A 128 -14.80 1.14 7.77
CA GLY A 128 -14.57 1.11 6.33
C GLY A 128 -14.19 2.47 5.77
N LEU A 129 -14.97 3.50 6.09
CA LEU A 129 -14.71 4.88 5.66
C LEU A 129 -13.43 5.44 6.31
N VAL A 130 -13.24 5.23 7.61
CA VAL A 130 -12.08 5.72 8.35
C VAL A 130 -10.77 5.14 7.80
N PHE A 131 -10.71 3.84 7.58
CA PHE A 131 -9.54 3.19 6.98
C PHE A 131 -9.35 3.61 5.52
N SER A 132 -10.43 3.79 4.77
CA SER A 132 -10.37 4.25 3.39
C SER A 132 -9.80 5.66 3.28
N ILE A 133 -10.26 6.61 4.10
CA ILE A 133 -9.70 7.96 4.16
C ILE A 133 -8.22 7.91 4.55
N LYS A 134 -7.85 7.15 5.59
CA LYS A 134 -6.45 6.98 5.99
C LYS A 134 -5.60 6.44 4.85
N GLN A 135 -6.10 5.47 4.09
CA GLN A 135 -5.36 4.85 2.99
C GLN A 135 -5.23 5.74 1.74
N THR A 136 -6.02 6.82 1.61
CA THR A 136 -5.74 7.84 0.58
C THR A 136 -4.41 8.55 0.81
N GLY A 137 -3.84 8.45 2.01
CA GLY A 137 -2.51 8.96 2.32
C GLY A 137 -1.40 8.34 1.46
N VAL A 138 -1.57 7.10 0.96
CA VAL A 138 -0.59 6.48 0.05
C VAL A 138 -0.53 7.21 -1.29
N PRO A 139 -1.63 7.29 -2.08
CA PRO A 139 -1.60 8.02 -3.34
C PRO A 139 -1.35 9.53 -3.18
N ALA A 140 -1.80 10.14 -2.08
CA ALA A 140 -1.50 11.53 -1.79
C ALA A 140 0.00 11.76 -1.52
N GLY A 141 0.67 10.83 -0.83
CA GLY A 141 2.12 10.86 -0.65
C GLY A 141 2.87 10.65 -1.96
N THR A 142 2.41 9.74 -2.80
CA THR A 142 2.94 9.53 -4.15
C THR A 142 2.83 10.79 -5.01
N ALA A 143 1.65 11.40 -5.02
CA ALA A 143 1.41 12.65 -5.75
C ALA A 143 2.29 13.79 -5.21
N ARG A 144 2.45 13.90 -3.88
CA ARG A 144 3.33 14.89 -3.25
C ARG A 144 4.79 14.70 -3.68
N ALA A 145 5.29 13.46 -3.72
CA ALA A 145 6.64 13.19 -4.21
C ALA A 145 6.78 13.62 -5.68
N GLY A 146 5.84 13.27 -6.55
CA GLY A 146 5.85 13.65 -7.97
C GLY A 146 5.74 15.16 -8.23
N LEU A 147 4.99 15.88 -7.39
CA LEU A 147 4.78 17.33 -7.56
C LEU A 147 5.89 18.19 -6.95
N VAL A 148 6.51 17.74 -5.85
CA VAL A 148 7.46 18.55 -5.07
C VAL A 148 8.90 18.20 -5.41
N VAL A 149 9.21 16.90 -5.52
CA VAL A 149 10.60 16.45 -5.62
C VAL A 149 11.25 16.81 -6.96
N PRO A 150 10.64 16.56 -8.14
CA PRO A 150 11.29 16.91 -9.41
C PRO A 150 11.56 18.41 -9.60
N PRO A 151 10.60 19.34 -9.37
CA PRO A 151 10.88 20.76 -9.46
C PRO A 151 11.98 21.22 -8.49
N LEU A 152 11.96 20.74 -7.26
CA LEU A 152 12.96 21.09 -6.26
C LEU A 152 14.35 20.51 -6.64
N ALA A 153 14.38 19.32 -7.21
CA ALA A 153 15.61 18.72 -7.70
C ALA A 153 16.22 19.48 -8.89
N LEU A 154 15.38 20.03 -9.77
CA LEU A 154 15.85 20.87 -10.89
C LEU A 154 16.37 22.23 -10.41
N LEU A 155 15.76 22.82 -9.38
CA LEU A 155 16.12 24.14 -8.85
C LEU A 155 17.36 24.09 -7.93
N ALA A 156 17.47 23.08 -7.09
CA ALA A 156 18.47 23.05 -6.00
C ALA A 156 19.24 21.72 -5.91
N GLY A 157 19.01 20.79 -6.84
CA GLY A 157 19.60 19.47 -6.85
C GLY A 157 18.78 18.43 -6.07
N TRP A 158 18.89 17.17 -6.51
CA TRP A 158 18.11 16.07 -5.91
C TRP A 158 18.45 15.81 -4.43
N ARG A 159 19.66 16.15 -3.99
CA ARG A 159 20.08 16.05 -2.59
C ARG A 159 19.29 16.99 -1.69
N VAL A 160 19.08 18.23 -2.13
CA VAL A 160 18.25 19.21 -1.40
C VAL A 160 16.80 18.75 -1.35
N ALA A 161 16.27 18.20 -2.44
CA ALA A 161 14.93 17.64 -2.46
C ALA A 161 14.77 16.49 -1.43
N ALA A 162 15.75 15.58 -1.34
CA ALA A 162 15.76 14.52 -0.36
C ALA A 162 15.86 15.04 1.09
N LEU A 163 16.67 16.09 1.34
CA LEU A 163 16.76 16.77 2.65
C LEU A 163 15.42 17.38 3.06
N VAL A 164 14.74 18.07 2.16
CA VAL A 164 13.42 18.69 2.43
C VAL A 164 12.38 17.61 2.78
N MET A 165 12.41 16.48 2.08
CA MET A 165 11.49 15.38 2.38
C MET A 165 11.82 14.69 3.70
N ALA A 166 13.11 14.54 4.03
CA ALA A 166 13.55 14.03 5.35
C ALA A 166 13.08 14.96 6.48
N LEU A 167 13.26 16.27 6.31
CA LEU A 167 12.79 17.27 7.26
C LEU A 167 11.27 17.24 7.45
N ALA A 168 10.52 17.07 6.36
CA ALA A 168 9.06 16.92 6.40
C ALA A 168 8.65 15.70 7.25
N CYS A 169 9.35 14.56 7.14
CA CYS A 169 9.11 13.39 7.99
C CYS A 169 9.36 13.71 9.47
N LEU A 170 10.46 14.40 9.80
CA LEU A 170 10.77 14.76 11.18
C LEU A 170 9.78 15.77 11.75
N LEU A 171 9.31 16.74 10.96
CA LEU A 171 8.28 17.71 11.37
C LEU A 171 6.95 17.01 11.68
N VAL A 172 6.52 16.03 10.85
CA VAL A 172 5.31 15.23 11.12
C VAL A 172 5.51 14.37 12.37
N ALA A 173 6.70 13.80 12.59
CA ALA A 173 7.01 13.04 13.80
C ALA A 173 6.95 13.92 15.05
N TRP A 174 7.44 15.15 14.98
CA TRP A 174 7.35 16.13 16.05
C TRP A 174 5.90 16.56 16.31
N ALA A 175 5.14 16.88 15.27
CA ALA A 175 3.73 17.25 15.36
C ALA A 175 2.84 16.14 15.95
N ALA A 176 3.27 14.88 15.90
CA ALA A 176 2.61 13.73 16.50
C ALA A 176 2.80 13.63 18.03
N GLN A 177 3.79 14.34 18.60
CA GLN A 177 4.18 14.25 20.01
C GLN A 177 3.03 14.51 21.01
N PRO A 178 2.14 15.51 20.82
CA PRO A 178 1.08 15.79 21.79
C PRO A 178 0.07 14.64 21.99
N LEU A 179 -0.17 13.80 20.95
CA LEU A 179 -1.11 12.68 21.04
C LEU A 179 -0.47 11.39 21.57
N ARG A 180 0.85 11.36 21.72
CA ARG A 180 1.60 10.16 22.11
C ARG A 180 1.16 9.63 23.48
N ALA A 181 1.06 10.47 24.50
CA ALA A 181 0.70 10.04 25.85
C ALA A 181 -0.64 9.30 25.88
N THR A 182 -1.63 9.83 25.16
CA THR A 182 -2.97 9.25 25.08
C THR A 182 -2.99 7.95 24.30
N LEU A 183 -2.31 7.88 23.15
CA LEU A 183 -2.39 6.73 22.25
C LEU A 183 -1.45 5.58 22.67
N ASP A 184 -0.41 5.85 23.42
CA ASP A 184 0.54 4.87 23.93
C ASP A 184 0.27 4.44 25.38
N ALA A 185 -0.86 4.86 25.99
CA ALA A 185 -1.20 4.57 27.38
C ALA A 185 -1.30 3.05 27.68
N GLY A 186 -1.70 2.24 26.68
CA GLY A 186 -1.82 0.78 26.82
C GLY A 186 -0.53 0.00 26.55
N ARG A 187 0.64 0.65 26.49
CA ARG A 187 1.94 -0.04 26.32
C ARG A 187 2.30 -0.85 27.57
N THR A 188 2.99 -1.96 27.39
CA THR A 188 3.54 -2.78 28.46
C THR A 188 5.08 -2.71 28.40
N PRO A 189 5.73 -1.80 29.14
CA PRO A 189 7.19 -1.76 29.23
C PRO A 189 7.68 -3.07 29.83
N GLY A 190 8.67 -3.70 29.21
CA GLY A 190 9.18 -5.02 29.66
C GLY A 190 8.58 -6.24 28.96
N ALA A 191 7.57 -6.08 28.09
CA ALA A 191 7.13 -7.18 27.24
C ALA A 191 8.31 -7.69 26.39
N THR A 192 8.65 -8.97 26.57
CA THR A 192 9.77 -9.60 25.86
C THR A 192 9.51 -9.59 24.35
N PRO A 193 10.49 -9.18 23.52
CA PRO A 193 10.33 -9.19 22.06
C PRO A 193 10.16 -10.60 21.49
N ALA A 194 10.68 -11.61 22.19
CA ALA A 194 10.90 -12.95 21.66
C ALA A 194 9.61 -13.74 21.33
N GLY A 195 8.47 -13.45 21.97
CA GLY A 195 7.19 -14.15 21.69
C GLY A 195 6.21 -13.35 20.85
N SER A 196 6.52 -12.09 20.53
CA SER A 196 5.56 -11.10 20.04
C SER A 196 5.90 -10.48 18.65
N GLY A 197 6.96 -10.96 18.02
CA GLY A 197 7.44 -10.44 16.73
C GLY A 197 6.91 -11.22 15.53
N LEU A 198 7.78 -11.39 14.55
CA LEU A 198 7.57 -12.06 13.27
C LEU A 198 6.71 -13.34 13.37
N ARG A 199 7.12 -14.28 14.24
CA ARG A 199 6.43 -15.57 14.42
C ARG A 199 5.03 -15.40 15.02
N ALA A 200 4.81 -14.41 15.89
CA ALA A 200 3.51 -14.16 16.49
C ALA A 200 2.52 -13.60 15.45
N ALA A 201 2.93 -12.64 14.63
CA ALA A 201 2.11 -12.09 13.57
C ALA A 201 1.67 -13.16 12.56
N LEU A 202 2.63 -13.99 12.08
CA LEU A 202 2.32 -15.10 11.19
C LEU A 202 1.45 -16.17 11.85
N ARG A 203 1.67 -16.46 13.14
CA ARG A 203 0.86 -17.42 13.91
C ARG A 203 -0.58 -16.95 14.09
N VAL A 204 -0.79 -15.65 14.33
CA VAL A 204 -2.15 -15.07 14.42
C VAL A 204 -2.87 -15.22 13.08
N VAL A 205 -2.22 -14.90 11.96
CA VAL A 205 -2.79 -15.12 10.63
C VAL A 205 -3.07 -16.60 10.37
N ALA A 206 -2.10 -17.49 10.65
CA ALA A 206 -2.23 -18.92 10.41
C ALA A 206 -3.33 -19.59 11.23
N ARG A 207 -3.54 -19.15 12.49
CA ARG A 207 -4.53 -19.72 13.41
C ARG A 207 -5.93 -19.15 13.24
N THR A 208 -6.08 -18.01 12.60
CA THR A 208 -7.38 -17.35 12.41
C THR A 208 -7.85 -17.53 10.95
N PRO A 209 -8.84 -18.40 10.68
CA PRO A 209 -9.28 -18.70 9.31
C PRO A 209 -9.67 -17.45 8.52
N GLY A 210 -10.33 -16.48 9.17
CA GLY A 210 -10.68 -15.21 8.54
C GLY A 210 -9.45 -14.40 8.09
N LEU A 211 -8.39 -14.36 8.90
CA LEU A 211 -7.16 -13.64 8.54
C LEU A 211 -6.36 -14.36 7.46
N ARG A 212 -6.38 -15.72 7.43
CA ARG A 212 -5.77 -16.47 6.32
C ARG A 212 -6.41 -16.13 4.98
N ALA A 213 -7.74 -16.10 4.94
CA ALA A 213 -8.47 -15.72 3.73
C ALA A 213 -8.16 -14.28 3.32
N LEU A 214 -8.11 -13.35 4.26
CA LEU A 214 -7.75 -11.96 4.01
C LEU A 214 -6.28 -11.80 3.56
N ALA A 215 -5.36 -12.58 4.10
CA ALA A 215 -3.96 -12.60 3.66
C ALA A 215 -3.84 -13.06 2.18
N ALA A 216 -4.56 -14.12 1.79
CA ALA A 216 -4.61 -14.56 0.40
C ALA A 216 -5.23 -13.50 -0.53
N VAL A 217 -6.35 -12.89 -0.11
CA VAL A 217 -6.98 -11.77 -0.84
C VAL A 217 -6.00 -10.62 -1.03
N SER A 218 -5.31 -10.20 0.02
CA SER A 218 -4.40 -9.07 -0.09
C SER A 218 -3.17 -9.37 -0.95
N PHE A 219 -2.67 -10.59 -0.95
CA PHE A 219 -1.60 -11.02 -1.85
C PHE A 219 -2.01 -10.83 -3.32
N VAL A 220 -3.18 -11.33 -3.69
CA VAL A 220 -3.67 -11.27 -5.08
C VAL A 220 -4.04 -9.84 -5.48
N TYR A 221 -4.80 -9.13 -4.64
CA TYR A 221 -5.28 -7.78 -4.98
C TYR A 221 -4.16 -6.76 -5.00
N ALA A 222 -3.18 -6.87 -4.11
CA ALA A 222 -1.99 -6.02 -4.14
C ALA A 222 -1.09 -6.32 -5.35
N GLY A 223 -0.98 -7.59 -5.73
CA GLY A 223 -0.32 -7.99 -6.97
C GLY A 223 -0.98 -7.36 -8.19
N MET A 224 -2.32 -7.46 -8.31
CA MET A 224 -3.07 -6.85 -9.40
C MET A 224 -2.95 -5.32 -9.41
N GLN A 225 -3.02 -4.67 -8.24
CA GLN A 225 -2.80 -3.23 -8.11
C GLN A 225 -1.45 -2.80 -8.70
N MET A 226 -0.39 -3.56 -8.40
CA MET A 226 0.94 -3.25 -8.91
C MET A 226 1.10 -3.59 -10.40
N CYS A 227 0.41 -4.61 -10.91
CA CYS A 227 0.35 -4.88 -12.35
C CYS A 227 -0.26 -3.70 -13.11
N VAL A 228 -1.38 -3.16 -12.61
CA VAL A 228 -2.00 -1.94 -13.20
C VAL A 228 -1.02 -0.77 -13.18
N ALA A 229 -0.39 -0.52 -12.05
CA ALA A 229 0.55 0.60 -11.93
C ALA A 229 1.79 0.46 -12.83
N SER A 230 2.28 -0.76 -13.03
CA SER A 230 3.55 -1.03 -13.73
C SER A 230 3.37 -1.23 -15.24
N PHE A 231 2.26 -1.83 -15.68
CA PHE A 231 2.12 -2.27 -17.06
C PHE A 231 1.05 -1.54 -17.86
N MET A 232 0.16 -0.76 -17.23
CA MET A 232 -0.96 -0.10 -17.92
C MET A 232 -0.48 0.74 -19.11
N VAL A 233 0.53 1.60 -18.92
CA VAL A 233 1.02 2.47 -20.00
C VAL A 233 1.68 1.64 -21.10
N ALA A 234 2.55 0.70 -20.74
CA ALA A 234 3.23 -0.15 -21.71
C ALA A 234 2.22 -0.96 -22.53
N TYR A 235 1.21 -1.52 -21.88
CA TYR A 235 0.11 -2.25 -22.51
C TYR A 235 -0.65 -1.38 -23.50
N LEU A 236 -1.09 -0.18 -23.07
CA LEU A 236 -1.90 0.72 -23.92
C LEU A 236 -1.14 1.25 -25.13
N VAL A 237 0.18 1.39 -25.04
CA VAL A 237 1.03 1.76 -26.17
C VAL A 237 1.24 0.56 -27.12
N SER A 238 1.53 -0.62 -26.58
CA SER A 238 1.97 -1.77 -27.41
C SER A 238 0.81 -2.50 -28.10
N ALA A 239 -0.31 -2.77 -27.41
CA ALA A 239 -1.40 -3.59 -27.92
C ALA A 239 -2.42 -2.78 -28.73
N PRO A 240 -3.12 -1.75 -28.16
CA PRO A 240 -4.04 -0.92 -28.93
C PRO A 240 -3.37 0.19 -29.77
N GLY A 241 -2.04 0.39 -29.62
CA GLY A 241 -1.30 1.38 -30.39
C GLY A 241 -1.58 2.83 -30.02
N LEU A 242 -1.96 3.10 -28.75
CA LEU A 242 -2.22 4.48 -28.30
C LEU A 242 -0.93 5.28 -28.21
N SER A 243 -1.04 6.59 -28.39
CA SER A 243 0.08 7.50 -28.10
C SER A 243 0.45 7.43 -26.61
N LEU A 244 1.70 7.73 -26.30
CA LEU A 244 2.19 7.75 -24.90
C LEU A 244 1.35 8.67 -24.00
N VAL A 245 0.88 9.80 -24.55
CA VAL A 245 0.02 10.75 -23.84
C VAL A 245 -1.35 10.12 -23.53
N ALA A 246 -1.99 9.47 -24.51
CA ALA A 246 -3.27 8.80 -24.31
C ALA A 246 -3.15 7.62 -23.33
N ALA A 247 -2.07 6.86 -23.40
CA ALA A 247 -1.76 5.77 -22.44
C ALA A 247 -1.54 6.32 -21.02
N GLY A 248 -0.86 7.45 -20.89
CA GLY A 248 -0.69 8.17 -19.62
C GLY A 248 -2.02 8.63 -19.02
N LEU A 249 -2.96 9.12 -19.86
CA LEU A 249 -4.32 9.43 -19.43
C LEU A 249 -5.06 8.18 -18.91
N GLY A 250 -4.83 7.01 -19.51
CA GLY A 250 -5.35 5.72 -19.00
C GLY A 250 -4.91 5.42 -17.58
N LEU A 251 -3.61 5.54 -17.28
CA LEU A 251 -3.09 5.35 -15.92
C LEU A 251 -3.60 6.42 -14.95
N THR A 252 -3.72 7.67 -15.41
CA THR A 252 -4.30 8.76 -14.61
C THR A 252 -5.76 8.47 -14.26
N SER A 253 -6.56 8.04 -15.25
CA SER A 253 -7.96 7.63 -15.05
C SER A 253 -8.08 6.51 -14.02
N ALA A 254 -7.26 5.46 -14.13
CA ALA A 254 -7.20 4.38 -13.16
C ALA A 254 -6.82 4.88 -11.76
N SER A 255 -5.85 5.77 -11.64
CA SER A 255 -5.38 6.30 -10.36
C SER A 255 -6.44 7.16 -9.66
N VAL A 256 -7.08 8.07 -10.40
CA VAL A 256 -8.16 8.92 -9.89
C VAL A 256 -9.36 8.07 -9.46
N ALA A 257 -9.80 7.16 -10.32
CA ALA A 257 -10.89 6.24 -10.01
C ALA A 257 -10.56 5.34 -8.81
N GLY A 258 -9.29 4.95 -8.65
CA GLY A 258 -8.82 4.20 -7.49
C GLY A 258 -8.93 4.98 -6.18
N VAL A 259 -8.62 6.28 -6.17
CA VAL A 259 -8.80 7.15 -4.98
C VAL A 259 -10.28 7.31 -4.65
N VAL A 260 -11.11 7.62 -5.66
CA VAL A 260 -12.57 7.73 -5.50
C VAL A 260 -13.15 6.39 -5.03
N GLY A 261 -12.74 5.28 -5.64
CA GLY A 261 -13.15 3.93 -5.27
C GLY A 261 -12.83 3.60 -3.82
N ARG A 262 -11.67 3.96 -3.30
CA ARG A 262 -11.33 3.74 -1.88
C ARG A 262 -12.37 4.32 -0.94
N ILE A 263 -12.77 5.57 -1.19
CA ILE A 263 -13.75 6.26 -0.34
C ILE A 263 -15.14 5.66 -0.54
N ALA A 264 -15.53 5.42 -1.79
CA ALA A 264 -16.84 4.87 -2.13
C ALA A 264 -17.05 3.46 -1.57
N TRP A 265 -16.07 2.57 -1.76
CA TRP A 265 -16.14 1.21 -1.21
C TRP A 265 -16.10 1.19 0.32
N GLY A 266 -15.34 2.10 0.94
CA GLY A 266 -15.33 2.25 2.39
C GLY A 266 -16.70 2.68 2.95
N ALA A 267 -17.31 3.68 2.33
CA ALA A 267 -18.67 4.14 2.69
C ALA A 267 -19.73 3.05 2.46
N LEU A 268 -19.61 2.31 1.34
CA LEU A 268 -20.50 1.20 1.04
C LEU A 268 -20.35 0.03 2.01
N ALA A 269 -19.12 -0.29 2.41
CA ALA A 269 -18.83 -1.32 3.43
C ALA A 269 -19.48 -0.97 4.76
N ASP A 270 -19.43 0.32 5.15
CA ASP A 270 -20.05 0.80 6.39
C ASP A 270 -21.58 0.80 6.31
N ARG A 271 -22.15 1.16 5.14
CA ARG A 271 -23.59 1.13 4.93
C ARG A 271 -24.15 -0.30 4.96
N TRP A 272 -23.47 -1.24 4.29
CA TRP A 272 -23.94 -2.62 4.20
C TRP A 272 -23.54 -3.46 5.41
N GLN A 273 -22.57 -3.02 6.22
CA GLN A 273 -22.00 -3.77 7.36
C GLN A 273 -21.50 -5.17 6.97
N ARG A 274 -21.11 -5.35 5.69
CA ARG A 274 -20.65 -6.61 5.10
C ARG A 274 -19.36 -6.41 4.31
N PRO A 275 -18.26 -5.95 4.94
CA PRO A 275 -17.01 -5.66 4.24
C PRO A 275 -16.41 -6.89 3.56
N ARG A 276 -16.61 -8.08 4.11
CA ARG A 276 -16.15 -9.33 3.53
C ARG A 276 -16.85 -9.65 2.20
N ASP A 277 -18.17 -9.51 2.14
CA ASP A 277 -18.95 -9.75 0.91
C ASP A 277 -18.58 -8.71 -0.16
N LEU A 278 -18.33 -7.47 0.25
CA LEU A 278 -17.85 -6.42 -0.64
C LEU A 278 -16.45 -6.72 -1.20
N LEU A 279 -15.51 -7.22 -0.36
CA LEU A 279 -14.20 -7.66 -0.84
C LEU A 279 -14.31 -8.81 -1.84
N ALA A 280 -15.21 -9.76 -1.61
CA ALA A 280 -15.47 -10.85 -2.55
C ALA A 280 -16.02 -10.31 -3.87
N ALA A 281 -17.00 -9.40 -3.83
CA ALA A 281 -17.55 -8.73 -5.00
C ALA A 281 -16.49 -7.92 -5.76
N LEU A 282 -15.60 -7.24 -5.06
CA LEU A 282 -14.47 -6.51 -5.66
C LEU A 282 -13.55 -7.44 -6.46
N GLY A 283 -13.35 -8.69 -6.02
CA GLY A 283 -12.61 -9.68 -6.79
C GLY A 283 -13.27 -10.00 -8.14
N GLY A 284 -14.58 -10.16 -8.16
CA GLY A 284 -15.36 -10.34 -9.38
C GLY A 284 -15.35 -9.11 -10.30
N LEU A 285 -15.52 -7.92 -9.72
CA LEU A 285 -15.47 -6.65 -10.47
C LEU A 285 -14.06 -6.39 -11.04
N MET A 286 -13.01 -6.71 -10.28
CA MET A 286 -11.63 -6.63 -10.73
C MET A 286 -11.36 -7.60 -11.88
N ALA A 287 -11.91 -8.82 -11.81
CA ALA A 287 -11.82 -9.79 -12.88
C ALA A 287 -12.55 -9.29 -14.14
N ALA A 288 -13.77 -8.79 -14.02
CA ALA A 288 -14.52 -8.24 -15.16
C ALA A 288 -13.78 -7.04 -15.80
N ALA A 289 -13.25 -6.13 -15.00
CA ALA A 289 -12.47 -4.99 -15.49
C ALA A 289 -11.16 -5.44 -16.16
N SER A 290 -10.51 -6.51 -15.66
CA SER A 290 -9.30 -7.09 -16.28
C SER A 290 -9.62 -7.75 -17.63
N LEU A 291 -10.75 -8.46 -17.73
CA LEU A 291 -11.21 -9.02 -19.01
C LEU A 291 -11.56 -7.92 -20.01
N ALA A 292 -12.23 -6.84 -19.56
CA ALA A 292 -12.49 -5.69 -20.40
C ALA A 292 -11.18 -5.03 -20.87
N ALA A 293 -10.17 -4.92 -19.99
CA ALA A 293 -8.85 -4.45 -20.38
C ALA A 293 -8.21 -5.37 -21.42
N ALA A 294 -8.27 -6.70 -21.25
CA ALA A 294 -7.73 -7.65 -22.21
C ALA A 294 -8.40 -7.58 -23.61
N ALA A 295 -9.62 -7.06 -23.67
CA ALA A 295 -10.40 -6.92 -24.91
C ALA A 295 -10.16 -5.58 -25.64
N ILE A 296 -9.38 -4.63 -25.07
CA ILE A 296 -9.09 -3.37 -25.74
C ILE A 296 -8.30 -3.66 -27.03
N ALA A 297 -8.82 -3.17 -28.16
CA ALA A 297 -8.26 -3.39 -29.49
C ALA A 297 -7.94 -2.05 -30.17
N PRO A 298 -7.10 -2.04 -31.23
CA PRO A 298 -6.89 -0.85 -32.05
C PRO A 298 -8.20 -0.27 -32.58
N GLY A 299 -8.32 1.05 -32.59
CA GLY A 299 -9.52 1.77 -33.05
C GLY A 299 -10.62 1.95 -32.01
N TRP A 300 -10.47 1.45 -30.78
CA TRP A 300 -11.42 1.77 -29.73
C TRP A 300 -11.45 3.27 -29.42
N PRO A 301 -12.63 3.87 -29.19
CA PRO A 301 -12.73 5.26 -28.75
C PRO A 301 -11.95 5.47 -27.45
N LEU A 302 -11.16 6.55 -27.38
CA LEU A 302 -10.34 6.83 -26.18
C LEU A 302 -11.17 6.85 -24.89
N LEU A 303 -12.39 7.40 -24.95
CA LEU A 303 -13.28 7.44 -23.78
C LEU A 303 -13.59 6.03 -23.26
N ALA A 304 -13.85 5.06 -24.16
CA ALA A 304 -14.11 3.68 -23.77
C ALA A 304 -12.88 3.06 -23.06
N VAL A 305 -11.69 3.30 -23.61
CA VAL A 305 -10.43 2.85 -22.97
C VAL A 305 -10.26 3.48 -21.58
N LEU A 306 -10.49 4.79 -21.44
CA LEU A 306 -10.40 5.49 -20.15
C LEU A 306 -11.40 4.96 -19.13
N LEU A 307 -12.62 4.62 -19.54
CA LEU A 307 -13.64 4.03 -18.68
C LEU A 307 -13.23 2.62 -18.19
N VAL A 308 -12.65 1.80 -19.06
CA VAL A 308 -12.09 0.49 -18.67
C VAL A 308 -10.94 0.66 -17.68
N CYS A 309 -10.02 1.59 -17.94
CA CYS A 309 -8.93 1.93 -17.03
C CYS A 309 -9.46 2.43 -15.67
N ALA A 310 -10.51 3.28 -15.68
CA ALA A 310 -11.17 3.76 -14.46
C ALA A 310 -11.80 2.61 -13.67
N ALA A 311 -12.53 1.70 -14.32
CA ALA A 311 -13.13 0.54 -13.68
C ALA A 311 -12.08 -0.36 -13.04
N LEU A 312 -10.98 -0.62 -13.77
CA LEU A 312 -9.85 -1.39 -13.26
C LEU A 312 -9.18 -0.69 -12.07
N GLY A 313 -8.98 0.62 -12.15
CA GLY A 313 -8.41 1.42 -11.05
C GLY A 313 -9.32 1.46 -9.83
N ALA A 314 -10.61 1.70 -9.99
CA ALA A 314 -11.58 1.73 -8.89
C ALA A 314 -11.60 0.43 -8.10
N THR A 315 -11.41 -0.71 -8.77
CA THR A 315 -11.42 -2.03 -8.14
C THR A 315 -10.02 -2.43 -7.65
N ALA A 316 -9.01 -2.43 -8.51
CA ALA A 316 -7.66 -2.89 -8.19
C ALA A 316 -6.88 -1.94 -7.24
N ILE A 317 -7.20 -0.64 -7.19
CA ILE A 317 -6.56 0.30 -6.28
C ILE A 317 -7.47 0.64 -5.08
N GLY A 318 -8.80 0.47 -5.23
CA GLY A 318 -9.80 0.92 -4.26
C GLY A 318 -9.99 0.05 -3.02
N TRP A 319 -9.59 -1.20 -3.01
CA TRP A 319 -9.94 -2.24 -2.02
C TRP A 319 -9.33 -2.06 -0.61
N ASN A 320 -8.21 -1.36 -0.49
CA ASN A 320 -7.33 -1.36 0.69
C ASN A 320 -8.02 -0.95 2.00
N GLY A 321 -8.92 0.06 1.96
CA GLY A 321 -9.60 0.55 3.16
C GLY A 321 -10.57 -0.45 3.73
N VAL A 322 -11.39 -1.05 2.87
CA VAL A 322 -12.35 -2.11 3.24
C VAL A 322 -11.62 -3.33 3.80
N TYR A 323 -10.51 -3.69 3.19
CA TYR A 323 -9.66 -4.79 3.63
C TYR A 323 -9.12 -4.57 5.04
N LEU A 324 -8.52 -3.42 5.32
CA LEU A 324 -7.96 -3.12 6.64
C LEU A 324 -9.04 -3.02 7.71
N ALA A 325 -10.24 -2.51 7.37
CA ALA A 325 -11.37 -2.50 8.27
C ALA A 325 -11.80 -3.93 8.62
N GLU A 326 -11.85 -4.84 7.64
CA GLU A 326 -12.19 -6.24 7.90
C GLU A 326 -11.09 -6.97 8.70
N VAL A 327 -9.80 -6.72 8.42
CA VAL A 327 -8.71 -7.24 9.24
C VAL A 327 -8.86 -6.80 10.70
N ALA A 328 -9.17 -5.52 10.94
CA ALA A 328 -9.37 -4.99 12.29
C ALA A 328 -10.61 -5.58 12.99
N ARG A 329 -11.67 -5.91 12.24
CA ARG A 329 -12.90 -6.56 12.78
C ARG A 329 -12.68 -8.03 13.13
N VAL A 330 -11.88 -8.75 12.34
CA VAL A 330 -11.57 -10.18 12.56
C VAL A 330 -10.52 -10.37 13.64
N ALA A 331 -9.67 -9.38 13.86
CA ALA A 331 -8.65 -9.40 14.90
C ALA A 331 -9.29 -9.39 16.31
N ARG A 332 -8.62 -10.01 17.27
CA ARG A 332 -9.03 -9.90 18.68
C ARG A 332 -8.87 -8.46 19.17
N PRO A 333 -9.66 -8.03 20.18
CA PRO A 333 -9.48 -6.73 20.80
C PRO A 333 -8.02 -6.50 21.23
N GLY A 334 -7.43 -5.38 20.81
CA GLY A 334 -6.03 -5.03 21.10
C GLY A 334 -4.99 -5.74 20.22
N GLU A 335 -5.39 -6.57 19.25
CA GLU A 335 -4.48 -7.27 18.32
C GLU A 335 -4.60 -6.77 16.87
N ALA A 336 -5.36 -5.70 16.59
CA ALA A 336 -5.59 -5.20 15.23
C ALA A 336 -4.27 -4.86 14.52
N GLY A 337 -3.33 -4.24 15.20
CA GLY A 337 -2.02 -3.93 14.66
C GLY A 337 -1.17 -5.17 14.37
N LEU A 338 -1.21 -6.19 15.25
CA LEU A 338 -0.49 -7.44 15.05
C LEU A 338 -1.06 -8.24 13.87
N ALA A 339 -2.38 -8.34 13.77
CA ALA A 339 -3.09 -8.97 12.67
C ALA A 339 -2.81 -8.25 11.33
N THR A 340 -2.86 -6.91 11.34
CA THR A 340 -2.53 -6.09 10.17
C THR A 340 -1.09 -6.30 9.73
N GLY A 341 -0.13 -6.31 10.66
CA GLY A 341 1.27 -6.56 10.34
C GLY A 341 1.50 -7.92 9.70
N GLY A 342 0.86 -8.97 10.23
CA GLY A 342 0.90 -10.31 9.66
C GLY A 342 0.29 -10.40 8.26
N CYS A 343 -0.86 -9.77 8.06
CA CYS A 343 -1.54 -9.72 6.77
C CYS A 343 -0.75 -8.90 5.73
N LEU A 344 -0.15 -7.77 6.12
CA LEU A 344 0.63 -6.92 5.23
C LEU A 344 1.90 -7.59 4.69
N PHE A 345 2.45 -8.56 5.39
CA PHE A 345 3.53 -9.37 4.83
C PHE A 345 3.10 -10.02 3.50
N PHE A 346 1.92 -10.63 3.47
CA PHE A 346 1.37 -11.23 2.26
C PHE A 346 1.00 -10.16 1.22
N THR A 347 0.50 -9.00 1.66
CA THR A 347 0.23 -7.85 0.79
C THR A 347 1.50 -7.41 0.06
N PHE A 348 2.60 -7.20 0.79
CA PHE A 348 3.88 -6.81 0.19
C PHE A 348 4.52 -7.91 -0.65
N ALA A 349 4.35 -9.17 -0.26
CA ALA A 349 4.75 -10.30 -1.11
C ALA A 349 3.99 -10.29 -2.45
N GLY A 350 2.69 -9.97 -2.45
CA GLY A 350 1.88 -9.80 -3.65
C GLY A 350 2.35 -8.62 -4.51
N VAL A 351 2.70 -7.48 -3.88
CA VAL A 351 3.27 -6.31 -4.57
C VAL A 351 4.52 -6.68 -5.37
N VAL A 352 5.38 -7.55 -4.83
CA VAL A 352 6.62 -8.00 -5.50
C VAL A 352 6.32 -9.09 -6.53
N ALA A 353 5.55 -10.11 -6.15
CA ALA A 353 5.30 -11.29 -6.99
C ALA A 353 4.39 -10.98 -8.19
N GLY A 354 3.36 -10.13 -8.00
CA GLY A 354 2.35 -9.86 -9.03
C GLY A 354 2.94 -9.35 -10.35
N PRO A 355 3.67 -8.21 -10.35
CA PRO A 355 4.29 -7.70 -11.58
C PRO A 355 5.29 -8.67 -12.19
N HIS A 356 6.04 -9.40 -11.36
CA HIS A 356 6.99 -10.40 -11.85
C HIS A 356 6.29 -11.52 -12.61
N LEU A 357 5.25 -12.12 -12.02
CA LEU A 357 4.46 -13.19 -12.64
C LEU A 357 3.74 -12.72 -13.91
N PHE A 358 3.17 -11.50 -13.85
CA PHE A 358 2.51 -10.87 -15.00
C PHE A 358 3.47 -10.68 -16.16
N GLY A 359 4.66 -10.14 -15.91
CA GLY A 359 5.69 -9.92 -16.91
C GLY A 359 6.33 -11.23 -17.45
N VAL A 360 6.44 -12.28 -16.63
CA VAL A 360 6.86 -13.61 -17.10
C VAL A 360 5.84 -14.18 -18.08
N LEU A 361 4.55 -14.07 -17.74
CA LEU A 361 3.47 -14.58 -18.62
C LEU A 361 3.38 -13.75 -19.91
N GLU A 362 3.54 -12.44 -19.83
CA GLU A 362 3.57 -11.56 -21.00
C GLU A 362 4.70 -11.97 -21.96
N ARG A 363 5.92 -12.13 -21.45
CA ARG A 363 7.07 -12.56 -22.27
C ARG A 363 6.89 -13.96 -22.86
N ALA A 364 6.30 -14.88 -22.10
CA ALA A 364 6.09 -16.25 -22.56
C ALA A 364 4.98 -16.37 -23.60
N SER A 365 3.91 -15.56 -23.49
CA SER A 365 2.78 -15.57 -24.43
C SER A 365 2.89 -14.55 -25.56
N GLY A 366 3.80 -13.55 -25.45
CA GLY A 366 3.85 -12.41 -26.34
C GLY A 366 2.63 -11.48 -26.23
N SER A 367 1.83 -11.58 -25.14
CA SER A 367 0.52 -10.92 -25.06
C SER A 367 0.21 -10.39 -23.67
N TYR A 368 0.00 -9.09 -23.54
CA TYR A 368 -0.56 -8.48 -22.33
C TYR A 368 -1.99 -8.95 -22.06
N ALA A 369 -2.79 -9.23 -23.10
CA ALA A 369 -4.15 -9.73 -22.94
C ALA A 369 -4.18 -11.06 -22.20
N ALA A 370 -3.27 -11.99 -22.51
CA ALA A 370 -3.12 -13.27 -21.80
C ALA A 370 -2.83 -13.05 -20.31
N SER A 371 -1.96 -12.09 -19.98
CA SER A 371 -1.63 -11.73 -18.58
C SER A 371 -2.82 -11.13 -17.84
N PHE A 372 -3.62 -10.27 -18.49
CA PHE A 372 -4.85 -9.73 -17.90
C PHE A 372 -5.92 -10.80 -17.70
N ILE A 373 -6.08 -11.74 -18.63
CA ILE A 373 -7.02 -12.88 -18.50
C ILE A 373 -6.61 -13.79 -17.34
N ALA A 374 -5.33 -14.11 -17.22
CA ALA A 374 -4.84 -14.92 -16.10
C ALA A 374 -5.04 -14.19 -14.76
N ALA A 375 -4.74 -12.88 -14.69
CA ALA A 375 -4.99 -12.08 -13.52
C ALA A 375 -6.48 -12.02 -13.16
N ALA A 376 -7.37 -11.91 -14.16
CA ALA A 376 -8.82 -11.97 -13.99
C ALA A 376 -9.26 -13.29 -13.36
N ALA A 377 -8.76 -14.41 -13.86
CA ALA A 377 -9.09 -15.73 -13.31
C ALA A 377 -8.67 -15.86 -11.84
N VAL A 378 -7.46 -15.40 -11.49
CA VAL A 378 -6.95 -15.43 -10.13
C VAL A 378 -7.76 -14.50 -9.21
N CYS A 379 -8.13 -13.30 -9.66
CA CYS A 379 -8.96 -12.36 -8.88
C CYS A 379 -10.37 -12.92 -8.65
N ALA A 380 -11.00 -13.50 -9.68
CA ALA A 380 -12.32 -14.14 -9.59
C ALA A 380 -12.30 -15.32 -8.62
N ALA A 381 -11.33 -16.23 -8.77
CA ALA A 381 -11.15 -17.39 -7.89
C ALA A 381 -10.94 -16.97 -6.44
N THR A 382 -10.14 -15.92 -6.21
CA THR A 382 -9.89 -15.38 -4.86
C THR A 382 -11.15 -14.77 -4.25
N GLY A 383 -11.92 -13.99 -5.03
CA GLY A 383 -13.19 -13.44 -4.59
C GLY A 383 -14.22 -14.53 -4.27
N ALA A 384 -14.34 -15.52 -5.13
CA ALA A 384 -15.22 -16.67 -4.92
C ALA A 384 -14.83 -17.50 -3.69
N ALA A 385 -13.54 -17.79 -3.51
CA ALA A 385 -13.02 -18.48 -2.33
C ALA A 385 -13.32 -17.69 -1.03
N LEU A 386 -13.20 -16.36 -1.06
CA LEU A 386 -13.57 -15.51 0.08
C LEU A 386 -15.07 -15.59 0.38
N ALA A 387 -15.94 -15.55 -0.64
CA ALA A 387 -17.38 -15.65 -0.48
C ALA A 387 -17.80 -17.00 0.11
N LEU A 388 -17.18 -18.09 -0.36
CA LEU A 388 -17.49 -19.45 0.09
C LEU A 388 -16.93 -19.78 1.48
N SER A 389 -15.81 -19.17 1.88
CA SER A 389 -15.15 -19.42 3.16
C SER A 389 -15.83 -18.65 4.32
N ARG A 390 -17.17 -18.74 4.44
CA ARG A 390 -17.92 -18.12 5.56
C ARG A 390 -17.39 -18.63 6.90
N PRO A 391 -17.17 -17.75 7.88
CA PRO A 391 -16.95 -18.21 9.23
C PRO A 391 -18.18 -19.04 9.61
N ARG A 392 -18.02 -20.28 10.01
CA ARG A 392 -19.10 -20.98 10.71
C ARG A 392 -19.47 -20.10 11.89
N ALA A 393 -20.72 -19.58 11.90
CA ALA A 393 -21.26 -18.91 13.06
C ALA A 393 -21.03 -19.86 14.23
N GLY A 394 -20.18 -19.45 15.19
CA GLY A 394 -19.94 -20.23 16.36
C GLY A 394 -21.27 -20.44 17.04
N ARG A 395 -21.71 -21.70 17.18
CA ARG A 395 -22.68 -22.09 18.16
C ARG A 395 -21.99 -21.83 19.50
N GLY A 396 -22.24 -20.73 20.12
CA GLY A 396 -21.92 -20.42 21.49
C GLY A 396 -23.18 -20.36 22.28
#